data_4c2d3ed7f2249cd961a2661bcf31ae81
#
_entry.id   4c2d3ed7f2249cd961a2661bcf31ae81
#
_cell.length_a   1.000
_cell.length_b   1.000
_cell.length_c   1.000
_cell.angle_alpha   90.00
_cell.angle_beta   90.00
_cell.angle_gamma   90.00
#
_symmetry.space_group_name_H-M   'P 1'
#
loop_
_entity.id
_entity.type
_entity.pdbx_description
1 polymer ?
#
loop_
_entity_poly.entity_id
_entity_poly.type
_entity_poly.pdbx_seq_one_letter_code
_entity_poly.pdbx_strand_id
1 'polypeptide(L)'
;MHSTMIGAYGPWAASLVGDGPAAFSFRRGEWTDVEAWRPVARQRLLDRLARPDTGGAPEVTVRRQFTYDGLHVEELSWQLPYGPPTEAIFLKPAGATGKLPGVLALHDHAGNKVFGKLKIAQTADEVHPLMLGHYEAYYGGVAWANELAKRGYAVLAPDVYAFASRRVRLGDVPERIRDGLTVQDSGDPADIAAYNRWAGEHESIMAKSLFCAGTTWPGVFLAEDQCALDVLCARDDVDAERVGCGGLSGGGLRTVYLGGADPRIRCAVCVGMMTTWRDCLLNKSHTHTWMVYVPLLPPELDYPEILGLRVPLPTMVLNNIDDALFTLSEMERADGILREVYAKAGAEERYRCNFYPGPHKFDLEMQDDAFGWFDRWLF
;
A
#
# COMPACT_ATOMS: atom_id res chain seq x y z
N MET A 1 -3.65 7.64 34.97
CA MET A 1 -2.66 7.11 34.00
C MET A 1 -3.45 6.63 32.81
N HIS A 2 -3.16 7.10 31.61
CA HIS A 2 -3.79 6.54 30.42
C HIS A 2 -3.23 5.12 30.17
N SER A 3 -4.12 4.15 29.87
CA SER A 3 -3.70 2.81 29.47
C SER A 3 -3.03 2.88 28.10
N THR A 4 -1.96 2.13 27.90
CA THR A 4 -1.24 2.01 26.62
C THR A 4 -1.09 0.54 26.24
N MET A 5 -0.80 0.26 24.97
CA MET A 5 -0.63 -1.11 24.46
C MET A 5 0.47 -1.90 25.19
N ILE A 6 1.46 -1.22 25.76
CA ILE A 6 2.55 -1.82 26.52
C ILE A 6 2.52 -1.41 28.02
N GLY A 7 1.35 -1.02 28.51
CA GLY A 7 1.14 -0.69 29.94
C GLY A 7 2.04 0.44 30.44
N ALA A 8 2.66 0.25 31.58
CA ALA A 8 3.51 1.26 32.23
C ALA A 8 4.76 1.67 31.42
N TYR A 9 5.15 0.89 30.41
CA TYR A 9 6.27 1.22 29.52
C TYR A 9 5.92 2.24 28.43
N GLY A 10 4.61 2.52 28.20
CA GLY A 10 4.16 3.42 27.16
C GLY A 10 4.77 4.82 27.20
N PRO A 11 4.75 5.53 28.35
CA PRO A 11 5.36 6.86 28.44
C PRO A 11 6.86 6.90 28.13
N TRP A 12 7.59 5.87 28.59
CA TRP A 12 9.00 5.73 28.25
C TRP A 12 9.20 5.50 26.75
N ALA A 13 8.48 4.57 26.14
CA ALA A 13 8.61 4.29 24.73
C ALA A 13 8.21 5.50 23.86
N ALA A 14 7.17 6.25 24.26
CA ALA A 14 6.79 7.49 23.58
C ALA A 14 7.91 8.56 23.65
N SER A 15 8.66 8.62 24.74
CA SER A 15 9.79 9.58 24.85
C SER A 15 10.93 9.29 23.87
N LEU A 16 11.06 8.05 23.37
CA LEU A 16 12.06 7.69 22.35
C LEU A 16 11.69 8.24 20.96
N VAL A 17 10.40 8.37 20.67
CA VAL A 17 9.90 8.97 19.43
C VAL A 17 9.85 10.51 19.56
N GLY A 18 9.47 11.01 20.74
CA GLY A 18 9.32 12.44 21.02
C GLY A 18 7.96 13.00 20.55
N ASP A 19 7.73 14.27 20.85
CA ASP A 19 6.50 15.00 20.48
C ASP A 19 6.72 16.05 19.36
N GLY A 20 7.96 16.34 19.05
CA GLY A 20 8.39 17.31 18.01
C GLY A 20 8.66 16.66 16.66
N PRO A 21 9.11 17.47 15.67
CA PRO A 21 9.54 16.94 14.39
C PRO A 21 10.67 15.93 14.51
N ALA A 22 10.53 14.77 13.88
CA ALA A 22 11.52 13.69 13.85
C ALA A 22 12.89 14.18 13.31
N ALA A 23 13.95 13.40 13.51
CA ALA A 23 15.32 13.84 13.22
C ALA A 23 15.57 14.28 11.77
N PHE A 24 14.89 13.66 10.80
CA PHE A 24 14.98 13.99 9.37
C PHE A 24 13.69 14.63 8.83
N SER A 25 12.85 15.18 9.70
CA SER A 25 11.64 15.90 9.29
C SER A 25 11.98 17.18 8.51
N PHE A 26 11.30 17.40 7.37
CA PHE A 26 11.39 18.66 6.64
C PHE A 26 10.89 19.87 7.46
N ARG A 27 10.05 19.64 8.48
CA ARG A 27 9.50 20.69 9.37
C ARG A 27 10.55 21.33 10.27
N ARG A 28 11.72 20.69 10.46
CA ARG A 28 12.82 21.23 11.26
C ARG A 28 13.43 22.47 10.61
N GLY A 29 13.90 23.41 11.44
CA GLY A 29 14.41 24.72 11.01
C GLY A 29 15.68 24.67 10.15
N GLU A 30 16.50 23.61 10.27
CA GLU A 30 17.72 23.44 9.48
C GLU A 30 17.46 23.13 8.00
N TRP A 31 16.29 22.62 7.65
CA TRP A 31 15.93 22.31 6.27
C TRP A 31 15.15 23.48 5.66
N THR A 32 15.75 24.21 4.74
CA THR A 32 15.14 25.33 4.03
C THR A 32 14.91 25.03 2.54
N ASP A 33 15.50 23.95 2.02
CA ASP A 33 15.42 23.53 0.63
C ASP A 33 15.00 22.05 0.53
N VAL A 34 13.92 21.80 -0.19
CA VAL A 34 13.38 20.46 -0.44
C VAL A 34 14.38 19.58 -1.19
N GLU A 35 15.09 20.16 -2.17
CA GLU A 35 16.00 19.38 -3.02
C GLU A 35 17.28 18.98 -2.27
N ALA A 36 17.70 19.77 -1.28
CA ALA A 36 18.80 19.41 -0.39
C ALA A 36 18.36 18.38 0.68
N TRP A 37 17.13 18.50 1.20
CA TRP A 37 16.60 17.63 2.25
C TRP A 37 16.24 16.25 1.77
N ARG A 38 15.45 16.16 0.68
CA ARG A 38 14.81 14.91 0.22
C ARG A 38 15.78 13.76 -0.01
N PRO A 39 16.93 13.92 -0.67
CA PRO A 39 17.88 12.83 -0.86
C PRO A 39 18.37 12.24 0.45
N VAL A 40 18.63 13.09 1.47
CA VAL A 40 19.13 12.66 2.78
C VAL A 40 18.06 11.88 3.54
N ALA A 41 16.83 12.41 3.62
CA ALA A 41 15.73 11.77 4.31
C ALA A 41 15.27 10.49 3.61
N ARG A 42 15.24 10.49 2.26
CA ARG A 42 14.91 9.30 1.47
C ARG A 42 15.95 8.20 1.62
N GLN A 43 17.24 8.53 1.61
CA GLN A 43 18.29 7.55 1.84
C GLN A 43 18.13 6.92 3.23
N ARG A 44 17.83 7.72 4.25
CA ARG A 44 17.56 7.20 5.60
C ARG A 44 16.38 6.24 5.63
N LEU A 45 15.28 6.57 4.95
CA LEU A 45 14.15 5.65 4.79
C LEU A 45 14.59 4.32 4.16
N LEU A 46 15.31 4.37 3.05
CA LEU A 46 15.76 3.17 2.33
C LEU A 46 16.72 2.32 3.19
N ASP A 47 17.61 2.94 3.96
CA ASP A 47 18.50 2.25 4.89
C ASP A 47 17.72 1.47 5.95
N ARG A 48 16.61 2.05 6.49
CA ARG A 48 15.77 1.40 7.50
C ARG A 48 14.87 0.32 6.94
N LEU A 49 14.41 0.46 5.72
CA LEU A 49 13.64 -0.56 5.02
C LEU A 49 14.48 -1.79 4.67
N ALA A 50 15.77 -1.61 4.43
CA ALA A 50 16.69 -2.67 4.06
C ALA A 50 16.12 -3.55 2.91
N ARG A 51 15.74 -2.89 1.82
CA ARG A 51 15.06 -3.45 0.66
C ARG A 51 15.85 -4.60 0.02
N PRO A 52 15.26 -5.79 -0.26
CA PRO A 52 15.93 -6.84 -1.00
C PRO A 52 16.18 -6.42 -2.45
N ASP A 53 17.19 -7.02 -3.05
CA ASP A 53 17.46 -6.92 -4.48
C ASP A 53 16.43 -7.75 -5.27
N THR A 54 15.81 -7.14 -6.27
CA THR A 54 14.84 -7.78 -7.17
C THR A 54 15.46 -8.28 -8.48
N GLY A 55 16.76 -8.08 -8.68
CA GLY A 55 17.47 -8.49 -9.90
C GLY A 55 17.22 -7.58 -11.11
N GLY A 56 16.65 -6.38 -10.87
CA GLY A 56 16.31 -5.43 -11.95
C GLY A 56 14.89 -5.62 -12.51
N ALA A 57 14.64 -5.06 -13.69
CA ALA A 57 13.34 -5.18 -14.37
C ALA A 57 13.10 -6.65 -14.79
N PRO A 58 11.94 -7.24 -14.44
CA PRO A 58 11.68 -8.64 -14.69
C PRO A 58 11.26 -8.90 -16.14
N GLU A 59 11.49 -10.12 -16.61
CA GLU A 59 10.85 -10.61 -17.83
C GLU A 59 9.37 -10.94 -17.54
N VAL A 60 8.46 -10.28 -18.26
CA VAL A 60 7.00 -10.41 -18.06
C VAL A 60 6.42 -11.42 -19.05
N THR A 61 5.67 -12.37 -18.53
CA THR A 61 4.88 -13.31 -19.32
C THR A 61 3.41 -12.88 -19.31
N VAL A 62 2.83 -12.67 -20.50
CA VAL A 62 1.37 -12.53 -20.67
C VAL A 62 0.77 -13.94 -20.73
N ARG A 63 0.07 -14.34 -19.66
CA ARG A 63 -0.53 -15.68 -19.56
C ARG A 63 -1.85 -15.78 -20.31
N ARG A 64 -2.68 -14.72 -20.24
CA ARG A 64 -3.96 -14.60 -20.95
C ARG A 64 -4.19 -13.16 -21.32
N GLN A 65 -4.93 -12.98 -22.41
CA GLN A 65 -5.36 -11.67 -22.92
C GLN A 65 -6.77 -11.79 -23.48
N PHE A 66 -7.66 -10.91 -23.05
CA PHE A 66 -9.08 -10.94 -23.45
C PHE A 66 -9.74 -9.58 -23.23
N THR A 67 -11.01 -9.47 -23.59
CA THR A 67 -11.85 -8.29 -23.30
C THR A 67 -12.89 -8.67 -22.25
N TYR A 68 -13.03 -7.83 -21.23
CA TYR A 68 -14.06 -7.96 -20.20
C TYR A 68 -14.59 -6.58 -19.81
N ASP A 69 -15.91 -6.42 -19.75
CA ASP A 69 -16.61 -5.21 -19.30
C ASP A 69 -16.08 -3.89 -19.96
N GLY A 70 -15.85 -3.95 -21.28
CA GLY A 70 -15.31 -2.83 -22.04
C GLY A 70 -13.82 -2.56 -21.86
N LEU A 71 -13.12 -3.40 -21.11
CA LEU A 71 -11.68 -3.31 -20.86
C LEU A 71 -10.90 -4.39 -21.62
N HIS A 72 -9.72 -4.02 -22.08
CA HIS A 72 -8.67 -4.96 -22.43
C HIS A 72 -8.00 -5.44 -21.14
N VAL A 73 -7.94 -6.74 -20.94
CA VAL A 73 -7.42 -7.39 -19.75
C VAL A 73 -6.23 -8.27 -20.10
N GLU A 74 -5.15 -8.16 -19.36
CA GLU A 74 -4.02 -9.08 -19.43
C GLU A 74 -3.75 -9.67 -18.05
N GLU A 75 -3.64 -11.00 -17.98
CA GLU A 75 -3.11 -11.72 -16.82
C GLU A 75 -1.59 -11.86 -17.00
N LEU A 76 -0.85 -11.17 -16.16
CA LEU A 76 0.60 -11.09 -16.23
C LEU A 76 1.25 -11.95 -15.14
N SER A 77 2.48 -12.39 -15.39
CA SER A 77 3.32 -13.03 -14.39
C SER A 77 4.80 -12.73 -14.63
N TRP A 78 5.55 -12.60 -13.54
CA TRP A 78 7.01 -12.50 -13.55
C TRP A 78 7.65 -13.16 -12.34
N GLN A 79 8.92 -13.55 -12.46
CA GLN A 79 9.68 -14.18 -11.38
C GLN A 79 10.65 -13.16 -10.75
N LEU A 80 10.64 -13.09 -9.42
CA LEU A 80 11.68 -12.41 -8.65
C LEU A 80 12.77 -13.40 -8.21
N PRO A 81 13.95 -12.96 -7.79
CA PRO A 81 15.01 -13.85 -7.29
C PRO A 81 14.60 -14.67 -6.05
N TYR A 82 13.47 -14.37 -5.44
CA TYR A 82 12.96 -15.02 -4.24
C TYR A 82 11.45 -15.25 -4.32
N GLY A 83 11.00 -16.30 -3.61
CA GLY A 83 9.60 -16.65 -3.49
C GLY A 83 8.95 -17.18 -4.77
N PRO A 84 7.64 -17.40 -4.76
CA PRO A 84 6.89 -17.81 -5.95
C PRO A 84 6.74 -16.66 -6.96
N PRO A 85 6.35 -16.93 -8.22
CA PRO A 85 6.11 -15.88 -9.22
C PRO A 85 5.05 -14.87 -8.73
N THR A 86 5.26 -13.59 -9.06
CA THR A 86 4.24 -12.57 -8.92
C THR A 86 3.25 -12.67 -10.07
N GLU A 87 1.97 -12.60 -9.77
CA GLU A 87 0.92 -12.44 -10.77
C GLU A 87 0.28 -11.05 -10.63
N ALA A 88 -0.18 -10.50 -11.76
CA ALA A 88 -0.84 -9.21 -11.82
C ALA A 88 -1.96 -9.22 -12.87
N ILE A 89 -2.89 -8.27 -12.72
CA ILE A 89 -3.89 -7.95 -13.74
C ILE A 89 -3.56 -6.56 -14.29
N PHE A 90 -3.45 -6.46 -15.61
CA PHE A 90 -3.37 -5.20 -16.32
C PHE A 90 -4.69 -4.92 -17.02
N LEU A 91 -5.18 -3.69 -16.88
CA LEU A 91 -6.47 -3.22 -17.38
C LEU A 91 -6.27 -1.91 -18.15
N LYS A 92 -6.93 -1.76 -19.29
CA LYS A 92 -7.10 -0.48 -19.98
C LYS A 92 -8.39 -0.47 -20.80
N PRO A 93 -8.93 0.67 -21.24
CA PRO A 93 -10.10 0.66 -22.11
C PRO A 93 -9.85 -0.14 -23.40
N ALA A 94 -10.79 -0.99 -23.78
CA ALA A 94 -10.72 -1.75 -25.02
C ALA A 94 -10.69 -0.79 -26.22
N GLY A 95 -9.75 -1.03 -27.15
CA GLY A 95 -9.58 -0.17 -28.33
C GLY A 95 -8.88 1.17 -28.07
N ALA A 96 -8.42 1.45 -26.87
CA ALA A 96 -7.60 2.64 -26.60
C ALA A 96 -6.31 2.61 -27.44
N THR A 97 -6.00 3.74 -28.07
CA THR A 97 -4.81 3.93 -28.90
C THR A 97 -3.88 4.97 -28.28
N GLY A 98 -2.59 4.79 -28.47
CA GLY A 98 -1.57 5.68 -27.89
C GLY A 98 -1.28 5.37 -26.42
N LYS A 99 -0.45 6.23 -25.81
CA LYS A 99 -0.02 6.08 -24.42
C LYS A 99 -1.05 6.67 -23.46
N LEU A 100 -1.43 5.88 -22.47
CA LEU A 100 -2.35 6.27 -21.39
C LEU A 100 -1.58 6.63 -20.13
N PRO A 101 -2.10 7.50 -19.26
CA PRO A 101 -1.57 7.62 -17.90
C PRO A 101 -1.70 6.30 -17.17
N GLY A 102 -0.67 5.95 -16.37
CA GLY A 102 -0.59 4.69 -15.66
C GLY A 102 -0.98 4.82 -14.20
N VAL A 103 -1.65 3.82 -13.62
CA VAL A 103 -1.84 3.73 -12.17
C VAL A 103 -1.48 2.34 -11.67
N LEU A 104 -0.59 2.30 -10.66
CA LEU A 104 -0.36 1.08 -9.89
C LEU A 104 -1.41 1.00 -8.79
N ALA A 105 -2.38 0.08 -8.96
CA ALA A 105 -3.48 -0.16 -8.05
C ALA A 105 -3.07 -1.17 -6.99
N LEU A 106 -3.04 -0.75 -5.72
CA LEU A 106 -2.48 -1.50 -4.61
C LEU A 106 -3.60 -2.08 -3.75
N HIS A 107 -3.69 -3.42 -3.66
CA HIS A 107 -4.74 -4.09 -2.91
C HIS A 107 -4.54 -3.98 -1.39
N ASP A 108 -5.63 -4.08 -0.65
CA ASP A 108 -5.68 -4.04 0.81
C ASP A 108 -5.18 -5.35 1.47
N HIS A 109 -5.05 -5.30 2.80
CA HIS A 109 -4.76 -6.46 3.64
C HIS A 109 -6.05 -7.23 4.03
N ALA A 110 -6.98 -6.57 4.70
CA ALA A 110 -8.29 -7.07 5.19
C ALA A 110 -8.29 -8.48 5.80
N GLY A 111 -7.17 -8.93 6.37
CA GLY A 111 -7.05 -10.29 6.94
C GLY A 111 -7.13 -11.43 5.93
N ASN A 112 -7.23 -11.14 4.63
CA ASN A 112 -7.41 -12.13 3.59
C ASN A 112 -6.13 -12.29 2.74
N LYS A 113 -5.38 -13.35 2.98
CA LYS A 113 -4.11 -13.64 2.30
C LYS A 113 -4.28 -14.52 1.04
N VAL A 114 -5.42 -15.19 0.90
CA VAL A 114 -5.70 -16.03 -0.28
C VAL A 114 -5.91 -15.16 -1.52
N PHE A 115 -6.50 -13.99 -1.35
CA PHE A 115 -6.73 -13.02 -2.43
C PHE A 115 -5.79 -11.82 -2.32
N GLY A 116 -5.40 -11.27 -3.46
CA GLY A 116 -4.59 -10.07 -3.63
C GLY A 116 -5.22 -9.18 -4.69
N LYS A 117 -4.69 -9.19 -5.92
CA LYS A 117 -5.20 -8.44 -7.07
C LYS A 117 -6.72 -8.54 -7.29
N LEU A 118 -7.31 -9.72 -7.02
CA LEU A 118 -8.76 -9.95 -7.18
C LEU A 118 -9.63 -9.23 -6.13
N LYS A 119 -9.05 -8.64 -5.09
CA LYS A 119 -9.77 -7.76 -4.16
C LYS A 119 -10.16 -6.42 -4.79
N ILE A 120 -9.49 -6.03 -5.88
CA ILE A 120 -9.62 -4.71 -6.48
C ILE A 120 -9.82 -4.75 -8.00
N ALA A 121 -9.60 -5.91 -8.63
CA ALA A 121 -9.77 -6.11 -10.07
C ALA A 121 -10.66 -7.31 -10.34
N GLN A 122 -11.62 -7.15 -11.25
CA GLN A 122 -12.55 -8.19 -11.71
C GLN A 122 -12.29 -8.50 -13.18
N THR A 123 -12.26 -9.80 -13.52
CA THR A 123 -11.91 -10.27 -14.87
C THR A 123 -12.93 -11.23 -15.47
N ALA A 124 -14.02 -11.54 -14.74
CA ALA A 124 -15.12 -12.38 -15.19
C ALA A 124 -16.41 -12.05 -14.44
N ASP A 125 -17.56 -12.43 -14.99
CA ASP A 125 -18.87 -12.26 -14.34
C ASP A 125 -19.02 -13.18 -13.12
N GLU A 126 -18.42 -14.36 -13.19
CA GLU A 126 -18.38 -15.29 -12.04
C GLU A 126 -17.28 -14.88 -11.07
N VAL A 127 -17.68 -14.26 -9.98
CA VAL A 127 -16.80 -13.79 -8.90
C VAL A 127 -16.97 -14.69 -7.68
N HIS A 128 -15.86 -15.05 -7.05
CA HIS A 128 -15.87 -15.81 -5.80
C HIS A 128 -16.73 -15.09 -4.73
N PRO A 129 -17.65 -15.78 -4.01
CA PRO A 129 -18.57 -15.14 -3.05
C PRO A 129 -17.87 -14.28 -2.00
N LEU A 130 -16.68 -14.69 -1.52
CA LEU A 130 -15.89 -13.88 -0.59
C LEU A 130 -15.42 -12.56 -1.21
N MET A 131 -15.21 -12.49 -2.52
CA MET A 131 -14.80 -11.24 -3.19
C MET A 131 -16.00 -10.34 -3.47
N LEU A 132 -17.20 -10.89 -3.75
CA LEU A 132 -18.43 -10.09 -3.79
C LEU A 132 -18.67 -9.40 -2.44
N GLY A 133 -18.61 -10.15 -1.34
CA GLY A 133 -18.72 -9.58 0.01
C GLY A 133 -17.61 -8.58 0.34
N HIS A 134 -16.41 -8.76 -0.21
CA HIS A 134 -15.30 -7.84 -0.04
C HIS A 134 -15.53 -6.51 -0.78
N TYR A 135 -16.02 -6.57 -2.04
CA TYR A 135 -16.39 -5.36 -2.79
C TYR A 135 -17.48 -4.56 -2.06
N GLU A 136 -18.52 -5.23 -1.57
CA GLU A 136 -19.59 -4.58 -0.81
C GLU A 136 -19.09 -3.95 0.49
N ALA A 137 -18.26 -4.65 1.25
CA ALA A 137 -17.78 -4.19 2.55
C ALA A 137 -16.82 -2.99 2.46
N TYR A 138 -15.97 -2.97 1.42
CA TYR A 138 -14.86 -2.03 1.37
C TYR A 138 -14.90 -1.06 0.18
N TYR A 139 -15.54 -1.42 -0.93
CA TYR A 139 -15.39 -0.70 -2.20
C TYR A 139 -16.72 -0.23 -2.82
N GLY A 140 -17.81 -0.27 -2.06
CA GLY A 140 -19.13 0.14 -2.57
C GLY A 140 -19.68 -0.77 -3.66
N GLY A 141 -19.34 -2.06 -3.62
CA GLY A 141 -19.83 -3.09 -4.53
C GLY A 141 -19.07 -3.21 -5.84
N VAL A 142 -17.96 -2.50 -6.05
CA VAL A 142 -17.22 -2.50 -7.32
C VAL A 142 -15.74 -2.88 -7.15
N ALA A 143 -15.13 -3.38 -8.23
CA ALA A 143 -13.69 -3.54 -8.36
C ALA A 143 -13.10 -2.19 -8.81
N TRP A 144 -12.61 -1.37 -7.89
CA TRP A 144 -12.21 0.01 -8.16
C TRP A 144 -11.12 0.17 -9.24
N ALA A 145 -10.25 -0.83 -9.41
CA ALA A 145 -9.24 -0.81 -10.49
C ALA A 145 -9.88 -0.85 -11.88
N ASN A 146 -11.00 -1.58 -12.04
CA ASN A 146 -11.77 -1.60 -13.28
C ASN A 146 -12.43 -0.24 -13.54
N GLU A 147 -13.04 0.35 -12.51
CA GLU A 147 -13.71 1.66 -12.64
C GLU A 147 -12.70 2.76 -13.01
N LEU A 148 -11.50 2.73 -12.44
CA LEU A 148 -10.43 3.64 -12.81
C LEU A 148 -9.96 3.40 -14.26
N ALA A 149 -9.79 2.13 -14.69
CA ALA A 149 -9.41 1.82 -16.06
C ALA A 149 -10.44 2.31 -17.08
N LYS A 150 -11.75 2.21 -16.79
CA LYS A 150 -12.83 2.74 -17.63
C LYS A 150 -12.75 4.25 -17.83
N ARG A 151 -12.12 5.00 -16.92
CA ARG A 151 -11.87 6.45 -17.06
C ARG A 151 -10.71 6.80 -18.01
N GLY A 152 -10.04 5.83 -18.60
CA GLY A 152 -8.97 6.06 -19.58
C GLY A 152 -7.56 5.81 -19.06
N TYR A 153 -7.42 5.12 -17.96
CA TYR A 153 -6.13 4.74 -17.40
C TYR A 153 -5.65 3.36 -17.82
N ALA A 154 -4.34 3.18 -17.88
CA ALA A 154 -3.68 1.89 -17.86
C ALA A 154 -3.41 1.52 -16.39
N VAL A 155 -4.10 0.50 -15.86
CA VAL A 155 -4.07 0.12 -14.45
C VAL A 155 -3.38 -1.23 -14.29
N LEU A 156 -2.37 -1.30 -13.42
CA LEU A 156 -1.72 -2.56 -13.03
C LEU A 156 -2.02 -2.87 -11.57
N ALA A 157 -2.61 -4.04 -11.31
CA ALA A 157 -2.92 -4.55 -9.97
C ALA A 157 -2.06 -5.80 -9.69
N PRO A 158 -0.90 -5.66 -9.02
CA PRO A 158 -0.02 -6.79 -8.69
C PRO A 158 -0.38 -7.41 -7.34
N ASP A 159 -0.19 -8.74 -7.23
CA ASP A 159 -0.03 -9.39 -5.95
C ASP A 159 1.31 -8.97 -5.30
N VAL A 160 1.38 -9.05 -3.97
CA VAL A 160 2.59 -8.72 -3.20
C VAL A 160 2.82 -9.74 -2.09
N TYR A 161 4.03 -9.84 -1.59
CA TYR A 161 4.37 -10.59 -0.38
C TYR A 161 3.49 -10.13 0.82
N ALA A 162 2.74 -10.96 1.54
CA ALA A 162 2.52 -12.40 1.42
C ALA A 162 1.05 -12.68 1.07
N PHE A 163 0.62 -12.27 -0.15
CA PHE A 163 -0.78 -12.39 -0.61
C PHE A 163 -0.87 -13.12 -1.94
N ALA A 164 -1.98 -13.84 -2.13
CA ALA A 164 -2.37 -14.53 -3.36
C ALA A 164 -1.21 -15.36 -3.96
N SER A 165 -0.74 -15.03 -5.15
CA SER A 165 0.38 -15.75 -5.81
C SER A 165 1.69 -15.70 -5.00
N ARG A 166 1.85 -14.66 -4.17
CA ARG A 166 3.03 -14.42 -3.32
C ARG A 166 2.86 -14.90 -1.86
N ARG A 167 1.74 -15.58 -1.53
CA ARG A 167 1.47 -16.04 -0.16
C ARG A 167 2.42 -17.16 0.27
N VAL A 168 2.62 -17.29 1.57
CA VAL A 168 3.36 -18.42 2.16
C VAL A 168 2.57 -19.71 1.92
N ARG A 169 3.21 -20.72 1.32
CA ARG A 169 2.57 -22.00 1.05
C ARG A 169 2.74 -22.95 2.24
N LEU A 170 1.67 -23.66 2.61
CA LEU A 170 1.71 -24.63 3.70
C LEU A 170 2.77 -25.71 3.48
N GLY A 171 2.96 -26.14 2.22
CA GLY A 171 3.97 -27.14 1.86
C GLY A 171 5.42 -26.71 2.14
N ASP A 172 5.68 -25.39 2.15
CA ASP A 172 7.01 -24.83 2.29
C ASP A 172 7.41 -24.56 3.75
N VAL A 173 6.45 -24.69 4.70
CA VAL A 173 6.73 -24.48 6.13
C VAL A 173 6.75 -25.82 6.89
N PRO A 174 7.52 -25.91 8.00
CA PRO A 174 7.55 -27.13 8.81
C PRO A 174 6.17 -27.54 9.32
N GLU A 175 5.90 -28.85 9.31
CA GLU A 175 4.60 -29.41 9.73
C GLU A 175 4.15 -28.94 11.12
N ARG A 176 5.07 -28.85 12.08
CA ARG A 176 4.79 -28.42 13.46
C ARG A 176 4.22 -27.01 13.62
N ILE A 177 4.27 -26.17 12.55
CA ILE A 177 3.75 -24.80 12.58
C ILE A 177 2.59 -24.62 11.59
N ARG A 178 2.06 -25.69 11.00
CA ARG A 178 0.90 -25.64 10.08
C ARG A 178 -0.43 -25.67 10.82
N ASP A 179 -0.42 -25.87 12.12
CA ASP A 179 -1.64 -26.01 12.96
C ASP A 179 -2.64 -27.06 12.44
N GLY A 180 -2.12 -28.18 11.93
CA GLY A 180 -2.92 -29.26 11.34
C GLY A 180 -3.48 -28.96 9.94
N LEU A 181 -3.23 -27.78 9.37
CA LEU A 181 -3.70 -27.44 8.03
C LEU A 181 -2.94 -28.22 6.96
N THR A 182 -3.69 -28.78 6.01
CA THR A 182 -3.17 -29.56 4.87
C THR A 182 -3.67 -29.02 3.53
N VAL A 183 -4.79 -28.29 3.51
CA VAL A 183 -5.43 -27.76 2.30
C VAL A 183 -5.04 -26.29 2.10
N GLN A 184 -4.54 -25.95 0.93
CA GLN A 184 -4.09 -24.61 0.61
C GLN A 184 -4.81 -23.96 -0.56
N ASP A 185 -5.03 -24.69 -1.63
CA ASP A 185 -5.56 -24.17 -2.91
C ASP A 185 -7.03 -24.60 -3.11
N SER A 186 -7.84 -24.49 -2.04
CA SER A 186 -9.26 -24.73 -2.08
C SER A 186 -10.03 -23.47 -2.44
N GLY A 187 -11.11 -23.61 -3.20
CA GLY A 187 -12.14 -22.59 -3.39
C GLY A 187 -13.22 -22.60 -2.31
N ASP A 188 -13.16 -23.52 -1.33
CA ASP A 188 -14.13 -23.59 -0.25
C ASP A 188 -13.93 -22.44 0.76
N PRO A 189 -14.99 -21.67 1.09
CA PRO A 189 -14.88 -20.55 2.04
C PRO A 189 -14.35 -20.93 3.44
N ALA A 190 -14.63 -22.16 3.92
CA ALA A 190 -14.17 -22.62 5.23
C ALA A 190 -12.65 -22.89 5.23
N ASP A 191 -12.13 -23.51 4.16
CA ASP A 191 -10.69 -23.74 3.97
C ASP A 191 -9.95 -22.42 3.83
N ILE A 192 -10.51 -21.48 3.06
CA ILE A 192 -9.97 -20.12 2.90
C ILE A 192 -9.92 -19.41 4.26
N ALA A 193 -10.99 -19.49 5.05
CA ALA A 193 -11.03 -18.88 6.39
C ALA A 193 -10.00 -19.52 7.34
N ALA A 194 -9.83 -20.84 7.28
CA ALA A 194 -8.83 -21.55 8.08
C ALA A 194 -7.40 -21.13 7.69
N TYR A 195 -7.09 -21.09 6.40
CA TYR A 195 -5.79 -20.60 5.91
C TYR A 195 -5.54 -19.14 6.32
N ASN A 196 -6.51 -18.25 6.13
CA ASN A 196 -6.36 -16.82 6.48
C ASN A 196 -6.09 -16.60 7.97
N ARG A 197 -6.75 -17.37 8.85
CA ARG A 197 -6.50 -17.34 10.29
C ARG A 197 -5.07 -17.74 10.60
N TRP A 198 -4.65 -18.91 10.12
CA TRP A 198 -3.28 -19.38 10.27
C TRP A 198 -2.26 -18.38 9.74
N ALA A 199 -2.48 -17.84 8.53
CA ALA A 199 -1.58 -16.89 7.90
C ALA A 199 -1.48 -15.57 8.67
N GLY A 200 -2.58 -15.12 9.31
CA GLY A 200 -2.60 -13.97 10.21
C GLY A 200 -1.75 -14.19 11.47
N GLU A 201 -1.89 -15.35 12.11
CA GLU A 201 -1.07 -15.73 13.28
C GLU A 201 0.41 -15.92 12.90
N HIS A 202 0.66 -16.44 11.69
CA HIS A 202 2.00 -16.65 11.13
C HIS A 202 2.76 -15.34 10.80
N GLU A 203 2.08 -14.20 10.69
CA GLU A 203 2.73 -12.91 10.41
C GLU A 203 3.86 -12.58 11.40
N SER A 204 3.70 -12.94 12.67
CA SER A 204 4.74 -12.71 13.69
C SER A 204 6.00 -13.54 13.42
N ILE A 205 5.87 -14.73 12.85
CA ILE A 205 6.99 -15.59 12.47
C ILE A 205 7.68 -15.00 11.24
N MET A 206 6.90 -14.59 10.23
CA MET A 206 7.43 -13.96 9.02
C MET A 206 8.22 -12.69 9.35
N ALA A 207 7.65 -11.77 10.13
CA ALA A 207 8.31 -10.51 10.50
C ALA A 207 9.62 -10.73 11.26
N LYS A 208 9.61 -11.64 12.26
CA LYS A 208 10.83 -11.99 13.00
C LYS A 208 11.90 -12.63 12.11
N SER A 209 11.50 -13.46 11.17
CA SER A 209 12.42 -14.09 10.21
C SER A 209 13.05 -13.06 9.29
N LEU A 210 12.26 -12.09 8.78
CA LEU A 210 12.77 -10.98 7.97
C LEU A 210 13.74 -10.09 8.76
N PHE A 211 13.44 -9.77 10.04
CA PHE A 211 14.35 -9.02 10.87
C PHE A 211 15.68 -9.77 11.12
N CYS A 212 15.63 -11.10 11.31
CA CYS A 212 16.83 -11.92 11.41
C CYS A 212 17.62 -11.97 10.09
N ALA A 213 16.97 -11.85 8.95
CA ALA A 213 17.60 -11.77 7.65
C ALA A 213 18.17 -10.36 7.35
N GLY A 214 17.94 -9.36 8.21
CA GLY A 214 18.40 -8.00 8.02
C GLY A 214 17.55 -7.17 7.07
N THR A 215 16.28 -7.53 6.85
CA THR A 215 15.30 -6.78 6.07
C THR A 215 14.02 -6.55 6.86
N THR A 216 13.07 -5.81 6.30
CA THR A 216 11.76 -5.54 6.88
C THR A 216 10.65 -5.95 5.92
N TRP A 217 9.44 -6.22 6.42
CA TRP A 217 8.30 -6.46 5.54
C TRP A 217 7.98 -5.25 4.63
N PRO A 218 7.97 -4.01 5.14
CA PRO A 218 7.89 -2.83 4.27
C PRO A 218 8.99 -2.75 3.21
N GLY A 219 10.21 -3.18 3.52
CA GLY A 219 11.30 -3.26 2.55
C GLY A 219 11.02 -4.25 1.42
N VAL A 220 10.46 -5.42 1.77
CA VAL A 220 10.10 -6.45 0.78
C VAL A 220 9.00 -5.95 -0.14
N PHE A 221 7.86 -5.46 0.39
CA PHE A 221 6.78 -5.01 -0.49
C PHE A 221 7.15 -3.76 -1.31
N LEU A 222 7.97 -2.84 -0.78
CA LEU A 222 8.47 -1.72 -1.56
C LEU A 222 9.30 -2.20 -2.76
N ALA A 223 10.18 -3.16 -2.56
CA ALA A 223 10.97 -3.74 -3.65
C ALA A 223 10.08 -4.39 -4.73
N GLU A 224 9.06 -5.13 -4.31
CA GLU A 224 8.11 -5.77 -5.21
C GLU A 224 7.22 -4.74 -5.95
N ASP A 225 6.78 -3.67 -5.27
CA ASP A 225 6.00 -2.59 -5.87
C ASP A 225 6.83 -1.76 -6.86
N GLN A 226 8.11 -1.52 -6.58
CA GLN A 226 9.02 -0.87 -7.52
C GLN A 226 9.26 -1.75 -8.76
N CYS A 227 9.37 -3.06 -8.59
CA CYS A 227 9.44 -4.00 -9.71
C CYS A 227 8.15 -3.99 -10.55
N ALA A 228 6.96 -3.95 -9.92
CA ALA A 228 5.69 -3.79 -10.62
C ALA A 228 5.58 -2.43 -11.33
N LEU A 229 6.15 -1.37 -10.75
CA LEU A 229 6.27 -0.06 -11.39
C LEU A 229 7.18 -0.09 -12.61
N ASP A 230 8.30 -0.85 -12.56
CA ASP A 230 9.16 -1.07 -13.72
C ASP A 230 8.39 -1.76 -14.86
N VAL A 231 7.58 -2.79 -14.53
CA VAL A 231 6.70 -3.45 -15.50
C VAL A 231 5.71 -2.49 -16.13
N LEU A 232 5.05 -1.64 -15.33
CA LEU A 232 4.07 -0.67 -15.82
C LEU A 232 4.73 0.38 -16.72
N CYS A 233 5.84 0.96 -16.29
CA CYS A 233 6.56 2.02 -17.01
C CYS A 233 7.24 1.53 -18.30
N ALA A 234 7.58 0.24 -18.42
CA ALA A 234 8.20 -0.33 -19.60
C ALA A 234 7.20 -0.61 -20.74
N ARG A 235 5.90 -0.47 -20.53
CA ARG A 235 4.88 -0.75 -21.55
C ARG A 235 4.80 0.36 -22.60
N ASP A 236 4.65 -0.02 -23.85
CA ASP A 236 4.53 0.91 -24.97
C ASP A 236 3.20 1.70 -24.96
N ASP A 237 2.18 1.16 -24.29
CA ASP A 237 0.85 1.74 -24.15
C ASP A 237 0.66 2.59 -22.87
N VAL A 238 1.73 2.79 -22.09
CA VAL A 238 1.75 3.60 -20.87
C VAL A 238 2.67 4.82 -21.04
N ASP A 239 2.21 5.97 -20.58
CA ASP A 239 3.03 7.16 -20.43
C ASP A 239 3.76 7.12 -19.06
N ALA A 240 5.02 6.75 -19.09
CA ALA A 240 5.86 6.62 -17.89
C ALA A 240 6.07 7.95 -17.12
N GLU A 241 5.82 9.10 -17.77
CA GLU A 241 5.90 10.41 -17.11
C GLU A 241 4.59 10.79 -16.39
N ARG A 242 3.51 10.01 -16.58
CA ARG A 242 2.19 10.23 -15.99
C ARG A 242 1.71 9.00 -15.23
N VAL A 243 2.48 8.58 -14.21
CA VAL A 243 2.17 7.38 -13.41
C VAL A 243 1.81 7.78 -11.99
N GLY A 244 0.70 7.21 -11.49
CA GLY A 244 0.25 7.34 -10.10
C GLY A 244 0.21 6.00 -9.37
N CYS A 245 -0.05 6.06 -8.08
CA CYS A 245 -0.40 4.88 -7.28
C CYS A 245 -1.45 5.21 -6.22
N GLY A 246 -2.19 4.20 -5.80
CA GLY A 246 -3.16 4.36 -4.73
C GLY A 246 -3.76 3.04 -4.26
N GLY A 247 -4.40 3.08 -3.09
CA GLY A 247 -5.10 1.93 -2.52
C GLY A 247 -5.58 2.14 -1.10
N LEU A 248 -6.47 1.26 -0.66
CA LEU A 248 -7.03 1.22 0.68
C LEU A 248 -6.16 0.40 1.64
N SER A 249 -6.05 0.81 2.91
CA SER A 249 -5.51 -0.03 3.99
C SER A 249 -4.07 -0.50 3.71
N GLY A 250 -3.84 -1.79 3.55
CA GLY A 250 -2.55 -2.33 3.09
C GLY A 250 -2.09 -1.73 1.76
N GLY A 251 -3.02 -1.39 0.85
CA GLY A 251 -2.72 -0.63 -0.37
C GLY A 251 -2.34 0.83 -0.09
N GLY A 252 -2.98 1.46 0.90
CA GLY A 252 -2.59 2.77 1.41
C GLY A 252 -1.21 2.77 2.05
N LEU A 253 -0.88 1.73 2.84
CA LEU A 253 0.46 1.51 3.40
C LEU A 253 1.52 1.43 2.30
N ARG A 254 1.27 0.62 1.26
CA ARG A 254 2.15 0.49 0.10
C ARG A 254 2.29 1.82 -0.65
N THR A 255 1.19 2.58 -0.77
CA THR A 255 1.20 3.93 -1.36
C THR A 255 2.10 4.90 -0.59
N VAL A 256 2.09 4.86 0.76
CA VAL A 256 2.94 5.70 1.61
C VAL A 256 4.41 5.45 1.31
N TYR A 257 4.82 4.18 1.28
CA TYR A 257 6.24 3.84 1.03
C TYR A 257 6.64 4.04 -0.42
N LEU A 258 5.85 3.56 -1.39
CA LEU A 258 6.17 3.71 -2.81
C LEU A 258 6.17 5.19 -3.23
N GLY A 259 5.14 5.95 -2.84
CA GLY A 259 5.03 7.38 -3.15
C GLY A 259 6.14 8.21 -2.54
N GLY A 260 6.60 7.88 -1.33
CA GLY A 260 7.72 8.56 -0.67
C GLY A 260 9.10 8.16 -1.22
N ALA A 261 9.27 6.90 -1.62
CA ALA A 261 10.56 6.36 -2.05
C ALA A 261 10.83 6.53 -3.55
N ASP A 262 9.82 6.45 -4.42
CA ASP A 262 10.02 6.42 -5.88
C ASP A 262 9.51 7.70 -6.57
N PRO A 263 10.39 8.51 -7.18
CA PRO A 263 10.03 9.78 -7.81
C PRO A 263 9.23 9.63 -9.11
N ARG A 264 9.11 8.43 -9.68
CA ARG A 264 8.30 8.16 -10.86
C ARG A 264 6.80 8.22 -10.56
N ILE A 265 6.41 8.07 -9.29
CA ILE A 265 5.01 8.25 -8.86
C ILE A 265 4.68 9.74 -8.87
N ARG A 266 3.99 10.21 -9.90
CA ARG A 266 3.62 11.63 -10.09
C ARG A 266 2.42 12.04 -9.26
N CYS A 267 1.49 11.12 -8.98
CA CYS A 267 0.32 11.35 -8.14
C CYS A 267 0.10 10.17 -7.20
N ALA A 268 -0.21 10.42 -5.93
CA ALA A 268 -0.46 9.37 -4.94
C ALA A 268 -1.77 9.60 -4.18
N VAL A 269 -2.54 8.52 -3.99
CA VAL A 269 -3.80 8.52 -3.22
C VAL A 269 -3.72 7.44 -2.13
N CYS A 270 -3.49 7.87 -0.88
CA CYS A 270 -3.45 7.00 0.29
C CYS A 270 -4.84 6.95 0.95
N VAL A 271 -5.46 5.78 1.02
CA VAL A 271 -6.80 5.61 1.58
C VAL A 271 -6.75 4.75 2.84
N GLY A 272 -7.36 5.25 3.94
CA GLY A 272 -7.52 4.49 5.19
C GLY A 272 -6.21 3.96 5.77
N MET A 273 -5.12 4.74 5.65
CA MET A 273 -3.82 4.33 6.19
C MET A 273 -2.93 5.55 6.50
N MET A 274 -3.49 6.56 7.16
CA MET A 274 -2.71 7.73 7.58
C MET A 274 -2.93 8.03 9.06
N THR A 275 -1.87 7.89 9.84
CA THR A 275 -1.81 8.17 11.27
C THR A 275 -0.36 8.55 11.64
N THR A 276 -0.01 8.57 12.94
CA THR A 276 1.35 8.80 13.44
C THR A 276 1.95 7.52 14.03
N TRP A 277 3.28 7.44 14.13
CA TRP A 277 3.91 6.34 14.87
C TRP A 277 3.48 6.30 16.34
N ARG A 278 3.13 7.46 16.91
CA ARG A 278 2.63 7.55 18.28
C ARG A 278 1.32 6.80 18.47
N ASP A 279 0.40 6.86 17.51
CA ASP A 279 -0.85 6.08 17.55
C ASP A 279 -0.57 4.58 17.51
N CYS A 280 0.26 4.14 16.58
CA CYS A 280 0.68 2.75 16.49
C CYS A 280 1.34 2.26 17.80
N LEU A 281 2.17 3.09 18.44
CA LEU A 281 2.86 2.74 19.68
C LEU A 281 1.93 2.65 20.88
N LEU A 282 1.06 3.65 21.07
CA LEU A 282 0.33 3.82 22.32
C LEU A 282 -1.09 3.24 22.30
N ASN A 283 -1.76 3.30 21.15
CA ASN A 283 -3.20 3.10 21.07
C ASN A 283 -3.61 1.92 20.18
N LYS A 284 -2.94 1.73 19.04
CA LYS A 284 -3.48 0.93 17.93
C LYS A 284 -2.56 -0.19 17.41
N SER A 285 -1.45 -0.53 18.08
CA SER A 285 -0.59 -1.63 17.62
C SER A 285 -1.33 -2.99 17.50
N HIS A 286 -2.37 -3.21 18.30
CA HIS A 286 -3.17 -4.45 18.29
C HIS A 286 -4.10 -4.57 17.07
N THR A 287 -4.39 -3.46 16.37
CA THR A 287 -5.25 -3.45 15.18
C THR A 287 -4.45 -3.66 13.88
N HIS A 288 -3.14 -3.49 13.94
CA HIS A 288 -2.28 -3.50 12.77
C HIS A 288 -1.49 -4.79 12.60
N THR A 289 -1.33 -5.18 11.35
CA THR A 289 -0.46 -6.26 10.90
C THR A 289 1.02 -5.92 11.10
N TRP A 290 1.87 -6.95 11.19
CA TRP A 290 3.32 -6.78 11.25
C TRP A 290 3.94 -6.08 10.04
N MET A 291 3.23 -6.01 8.91
CA MET A 291 3.71 -5.33 7.71
C MET A 291 3.82 -3.80 7.83
N VAL A 292 3.32 -3.19 8.93
CA VAL A 292 3.42 -1.75 9.16
C VAL A 292 4.79 -1.35 9.71
N TYR A 293 5.43 -2.21 10.52
CA TYR A 293 6.50 -1.80 11.43
C TYR A 293 7.89 -1.85 10.82
N VAL A 294 8.64 -0.73 10.97
CA VAL A 294 10.04 -0.60 10.56
C VAL A 294 10.86 -0.19 11.80
N PRO A 295 11.69 -1.09 12.35
CA PRO A 295 12.53 -0.76 13.49
C PRO A 295 13.45 0.44 13.23
N LEU A 296 13.64 1.29 14.25
CA LEU A 296 14.50 2.48 14.24
C LEU A 296 14.04 3.65 13.36
N LEU A 297 13.01 3.49 12.54
CA LEU A 297 12.50 4.57 11.67
C LEU A 297 11.72 5.66 12.45
N PRO A 298 10.88 5.33 13.45
CA PRO A 298 9.99 6.31 14.10
C PRO A 298 10.67 7.58 14.65
N PRO A 299 11.85 7.53 15.32
CA PRO A 299 12.53 8.75 15.74
C PRO A 299 13.21 9.54 14.60
N GLU A 300 13.33 8.96 13.43
CA GLU A 300 14.00 9.56 12.27
C GLU A 300 13.02 10.22 11.29
N LEU A 301 11.88 9.59 11.02
CA LEU A 301 10.77 10.11 10.20
C LEU A 301 9.46 9.67 10.83
N ASP A 302 8.56 10.59 11.13
CA ASP A 302 7.19 10.20 11.52
C ASP A 302 6.46 9.58 10.31
N TYR A 303 5.47 8.73 10.58
CA TYR A 303 4.78 7.95 9.53
C TYR A 303 4.23 8.82 8.39
N PRO A 304 3.53 9.96 8.62
CA PRO A 304 3.10 10.83 7.54
C PRO A 304 4.27 11.46 6.75
N GLU A 305 5.42 11.66 7.39
CA GLU A 305 6.59 12.25 6.72
C GLU A 305 7.23 11.31 5.69
N ILE A 306 6.97 10.00 5.78
CA ILE A 306 7.37 9.05 4.73
C ILE A 306 6.67 9.41 3.41
N LEU A 307 5.35 9.62 3.43
CA LEU A 307 4.62 10.10 2.26
C LEU A 307 5.01 11.55 1.91
N GLY A 308 5.33 12.36 2.90
CA GLY A 308 5.83 13.74 2.73
C GLY A 308 7.13 13.87 1.95
N LEU A 309 7.95 12.80 1.85
CA LEU A 309 9.20 12.78 1.04
C LEU A 309 8.97 13.10 -0.44
N ARG A 310 7.73 12.98 -0.92
CA ARG A 310 7.38 13.23 -2.33
C ARG A 310 7.04 14.70 -2.63
N VAL A 311 6.99 15.57 -1.62
CA VAL A 311 6.71 17.00 -1.84
C VAL A 311 7.67 17.60 -2.90
N PRO A 312 7.23 18.37 -3.91
CA PRO A 312 5.89 18.95 -4.07
C PRO A 312 4.95 18.14 -4.99
N LEU A 313 5.13 16.84 -5.14
CA LEU A 313 4.27 16.03 -6.00
C LEU A 313 2.86 15.86 -5.40
N PRO A 314 1.81 15.85 -6.22
CA PRO A 314 0.41 15.78 -5.78
C PRO A 314 0.10 14.57 -4.90
N THR A 315 -0.47 14.82 -3.74
CA THR A 315 -0.78 13.80 -2.73
C THR A 315 -2.18 14.00 -2.17
N MET A 316 -2.99 12.94 -2.18
CA MET A 316 -4.28 12.91 -1.52
C MET A 316 -4.30 11.84 -0.43
N VAL A 317 -4.92 12.18 0.69
CA VAL A 317 -5.19 11.27 1.81
C VAL A 317 -6.70 11.23 2.03
N LEU A 318 -7.28 10.05 2.09
CA LEU A 318 -8.70 9.83 2.36
C LEU A 318 -8.83 8.98 3.62
N ASN A 319 -9.50 9.49 4.63
CA ASN A 319 -9.70 8.86 5.93
C ASN A 319 -11.19 8.67 6.24
N ASN A 320 -11.52 7.70 7.08
CA ASN A 320 -12.87 7.52 7.63
C ASN A 320 -12.87 7.92 9.11
N ILE A 321 -13.88 8.71 9.54
CA ILE A 321 -13.95 9.25 10.88
C ILE A 321 -14.15 8.15 11.94
N ASP A 322 -14.92 7.12 11.59
CA ASP A 322 -15.26 6.00 12.48
C ASP A 322 -14.38 4.76 12.25
N ASP A 323 -13.20 4.97 11.65
CA ASP A 323 -12.26 3.87 11.40
C ASP A 323 -11.66 3.35 12.71
N ALA A 324 -12.06 2.14 13.11
CA ALA A 324 -11.63 1.53 14.36
C ALA A 324 -10.12 1.19 14.40
N LEU A 325 -9.45 1.19 13.25
CA LEU A 325 -8.02 0.88 13.15
C LEU A 325 -7.13 2.03 13.65
N PHE A 326 -7.65 3.25 13.69
CA PHE A 326 -6.89 4.46 14.00
C PHE A 326 -7.57 5.30 15.09
N THR A 327 -6.82 6.19 15.71
CA THR A 327 -7.34 7.22 16.60
C THR A 327 -7.57 8.50 15.79
N LEU A 328 -8.81 9.02 15.77
CA LEU A 328 -9.16 10.18 14.93
C LEU A 328 -8.23 11.37 15.15
N SER A 329 -7.92 11.73 16.41
CA SER A 329 -7.00 12.84 16.72
C SER A 329 -5.56 12.63 16.20
N GLU A 330 -5.14 11.38 16.03
CA GLU A 330 -3.82 11.09 15.45
C GLU A 330 -3.87 11.05 13.90
N MET A 331 -5.01 10.73 13.30
CA MET A 331 -5.23 10.95 11.85
C MET A 331 -5.24 12.45 11.53
N GLU A 332 -5.92 13.28 12.34
CA GLU A 332 -5.92 14.74 12.22
C GLU A 332 -4.51 15.34 12.42
N ARG A 333 -3.75 14.79 13.39
CA ARG A 333 -2.36 15.18 13.60
C ARG A 333 -1.48 14.84 12.40
N ALA A 334 -1.65 13.68 11.79
CA ALA A 334 -0.94 13.28 10.59
C ALA A 334 -1.26 14.20 9.39
N ASP A 335 -2.53 14.59 9.23
CA ASP A 335 -2.94 15.60 8.25
C ASP A 335 -2.22 16.95 8.50
N GLY A 336 -2.20 17.40 9.76
CA GLY A 336 -1.47 18.62 10.15
C GLY A 336 0.01 18.58 9.78
N ILE A 337 0.67 17.45 10.04
CA ILE A 337 2.08 17.23 9.67
C ILE A 337 2.30 17.36 8.15
N LEU A 338 1.45 16.73 7.34
CA LEU A 338 1.56 16.81 5.89
C LEU A 338 1.26 18.21 5.37
N ARG A 339 0.26 18.92 5.93
CA ARG A 339 0.00 20.33 5.61
C ARG A 339 1.20 21.21 5.89
N GLU A 340 1.87 21.05 7.04
CA GLU A 340 3.09 21.79 7.38
C GLU A 340 4.22 21.52 6.38
N VAL A 341 4.42 20.25 5.96
CA VAL A 341 5.43 19.86 4.96
C VAL A 341 5.15 20.54 3.62
N TYR A 342 3.90 20.49 3.13
CA TYR A 342 3.53 21.09 1.85
C TYR A 342 3.53 22.62 1.88
N ALA A 343 3.06 23.22 2.98
CA ALA A 343 3.12 24.67 3.17
C ALA A 343 4.57 25.19 3.19
N LYS A 344 5.46 24.50 3.92
CA LYS A 344 6.87 24.86 3.95
C LYS A 344 7.56 24.76 2.59
N ALA A 345 7.08 23.85 1.74
CA ALA A 345 7.55 23.69 0.37
C ALA A 345 6.88 24.66 -0.63
N GLY A 346 5.91 25.48 -0.21
CA GLY A 346 5.13 26.37 -1.08
C GLY A 346 4.27 25.61 -2.10
N ALA A 347 3.68 24.48 -1.70
CA ALA A 347 2.95 23.55 -2.57
C ALA A 347 1.62 23.09 -1.96
N GLU A 348 0.95 23.94 -1.19
CA GLU A 348 -0.27 23.64 -0.43
C GLU A 348 -1.37 23.08 -1.32
N GLU A 349 -1.51 23.58 -2.56
CA GLU A 349 -2.54 23.16 -3.52
C GLU A 349 -2.32 21.73 -4.05
N ARG A 350 -1.17 21.13 -3.79
CA ARG A 350 -0.77 19.78 -4.18
C ARG A 350 -0.97 18.76 -3.06
N TYR A 351 -1.49 19.19 -1.93
CA TYR A 351 -1.89 18.29 -0.85
C TYR A 351 -3.37 18.46 -0.51
N ARG A 352 -4.08 17.34 -0.36
CA ARG A 352 -5.46 17.29 0.09
C ARG A 352 -5.68 16.12 1.04
N CYS A 353 -6.36 16.38 2.15
CA CYS A 353 -6.87 15.35 3.05
C CYS A 353 -8.36 15.54 3.25
N ASN A 354 -9.14 14.46 3.06
CA ASN A 354 -10.57 14.42 3.31
C ASN A 354 -10.91 13.37 4.38
N PHE A 355 -11.91 13.68 5.20
CA PHE A 355 -12.48 12.79 6.21
C PHE A 355 -13.93 12.50 5.87
N TYR A 356 -14.27 11.21 5.77
CA TYR A 356 -15.61 10.74 5.41
C TYR A 356 -16.27 10.05 6.61
N PRO A 357 -17.61 10.10 6.73
CA PRO A 357 -18.32 9.36 7.76
C PRO A 357 -18.25 7.86 7.50
N GLY A 358 -18.33 7.09 8.60
CA GLY A 358 -18.42 5.63 8.55
C GLY A 358 -17.10 4.91 8.81
N PRO A 359 -17.14 3.56 8.74
CA PRO A 359 -16.02 2.69 9.06
C PRO A 359 -14.97 2.66 7.95
N HIS A 360 -13.93 1.86 8.17
CA HIS A 360 -12.83 1.61 7.22
C HIS A 360 -13.30 1.16 5.84
N LYS A 361 -13.23 2.02 4.82
CA LYS A 361 -13.75 1.78 3.46
C LYS A 361 -13.10 2.69 2.43
N PHE A 362 -13.32 2.38 1.17
CA PHE A 362 -13.04 3.19 -0.02
C PHE A 362 -14.26 3.10 -0.95
N ASP A 363 -15.40 3.68 -0.52
CA ASP A 363 -16.66 3.61 -1.23
C ASP A 363 -16.70 4.52 -2.47
N LEU A 364 -17.84 4.56 -3.15
CA LEU A 364 -17.98 5.26 -4.43
C LEU A 364 -17.72 6.77 -4.30
N GLU A 365 -18.11 7.42 -3.19
CA GLU A 365 -17.85 8.84 -2.96
C GLU A 365 -16.33 9.11 -2.84
N MET A 366 -15.64 8.28 -2.06
CA MET A 366 -14.19 8.37 -1.89
C MET A 366 -13.44 8.04 -3.19
N GLN A 367 -13.96 7.07 -3.98
CA GLN A 367 -13.40 6.72 -5.29
C GLN A 367 -13.54 7.87 -6.29
N ASP A 368 -14.67 8.56 -6.31
CA ASP A 368 -14.87 9.70 -7.20
C ASP A 368 -13.91 10.85 -6.90
N ASP A 369 -13.70 11.17 -5.62
CA ASP A 369 -12.70 12.16 -5.20
C ASP A 369 -11.27 11.72 -5.58
N ALA A 370 -10.91 10.45 -5.35
CA ALA A 370 -9.61 9.88 -5.70
C ALA A 370 -9.36 9.92 -7.21
N PHE A 371 -10.36 9.51 -7.99
CA PHE A 371 -10.26 9.49 -9.45
C PHE A 371 -10.18 10.90 -10.02
N GLY A 372 -10.99 11.85 -9.48
CA GLY A 372 -10.88 13.27 -9.83
C GLY A 372 -9.52 13.88 -9.49
N TRP A 373 -8.85 13.38 -8.43
CA TRP A 373 -7.49 13.80 -8.11
C TRP A 373 -6.48 13.26 -9.11
N PHE A 374 -6.59 11.99 -9.52
CA PHE A 374 -5.77 11.44 -10.61
C PHE A 374 -6.00 12.18 -11.92
N ASP A 375 -7.28 12.43 -12.29
CA ASP A 375 -7.64 13.17 -13.51
C ASP A 375 -6.97 14.56 -13.55
N ARG A 376 -7.00 15.28 -12.45
CA ARG A 376 -6.38 16.62 -12.34
C ARG A 376 -4.86 16.63 -12.56
N TRP A 377 -4.17 15.56 -12.18
CA TRP A 377 -2.71 15.58 -12.11
C TRP A 377 -2.00 14.63 -13.09
N LEU A 378 -2.72 13.72 -13.71
CA LEU A 378 -2.15 12.78 -14.68
C LEU A 378 -2.66 12.97 -16.12
N PHE A 379 -3.78 13.68 -16.33
CA PHE A 379 -4.22 14.15 -17.64
C PHE A 379 -3.81 15.59 -17.88
#